data_015ee1e0893a6f51627b4b2b8743b039
#
_entry.id   015ee1e0893a6f51627b4b2b8743b039
#
_cell.length_a   1.000
_cell.length_b   1.000
_cell.length_c   1.000
_cell.angle_alpha   90.00
_cell.angle_beta   90.00
_cell.angle_gamma   90.00
#
_symmetry.space_group_name_H-M   'P 1'
#
loop_
_entity.id
_entity.type
_entity.pdbx_description
1 polymer ?
#
loop_
_entity_poly.entity_id
_entity_poly.type
_entity_poly.pdbx_seq_one_letter_code
_entity_poly.pdbx_strand_id
1 'polypeptide(L)'
;MKPNHSVNSIGDPINRVDGVLKVTGQARYAAEHTHAMPQTPLVGFLVASTSAVGEITHLDTSKAEKAEGVQAVLTHTNAGPLKAFSQPDDEGRFTQSRAVLNDSHIRHYGMPVALVLAHTLEQARYAASLVAFNIDAQPAQLLLAPDQATEVPESLDGGFEPDVESGVAPTQSATDINVDMQYTTPSQISAAMEPHATIAHFDGDKLTVYPSVQIVASAVQALATTLEMDEDNIHVKSPFIGGGFGSKLGLHYDAILACIGARYLERPVKVALSRRHVFYNTPHRGHSFQRMQLSCNSQGYLTSIAHHSAMPKAKGYTFAEATGAGARVTYHANYINSTHRVKSADTPLIDSTRSPGDAIGSLAFESAIDELAHKANIDPLTFRLNNMPKVHPVNGSRFTSHKLESCLQRGADIFGWQQKSNAKPGKVIGHGVASAMRMNVLVQSSANVAIDKNGMITVTTDMTDIGTGTYTILAQIAADAFNTSVDNVTVNLGDSQSPASCGSGGSFGAASTGSAVLKACEAVKSSLLSLLPEDYRDAQFLVTDKGLCVRQSNSEKIQETPL
;
A
#
# COMPACT_ATOMS: atom_id res chain seq x y z
N MET A 1 -27.05 -5.79 -36.87
CA MET A 1 -25.67 -5.40 -37.13
C MET A 1 -25.20 -4.58 -35.94
N LYS A 2 -24.36 -5.13 -35.06
CA LYS A 2 -23.66 -4.34 -34.04
C LYS A 2 -22.62 -3.46 -34.75
N PRO A 3 -22.42 -2.20 -34.33
CA PRO A 3 -21.41 -1.38 -34.98
C PRO A 3 -20.04 -2.02 -34.77
N ASN A 4 -19.19 -1.95 -35.79
CA ASN A 4 -17.76 -2.28 -35.72
C ASN A 4 -17.12 -1.39 -34.63
N HIS A 5 -17.06 -1.86 -33.40
CA HIS A 5 -16.21 -1.24 -32.42
C HIS A 5 -14.76 -1.60 -32.80
N SER A 6 -13.98 -0.59 -33.11
CA SER A 6 -12.53 -0.70 -33.04
C SER A 6 -12.21 -1.28 -31.65
N VAL A 7 -11.48 -2.40 -31.63
CA VAL A 7 -11.21 -3.17 -30.40
C VAL A 7 -10.12 -2.47 -29.58
N ASN A 8 -10.27 -1.19 -29.28
CA ASN A 8 -9.38 -0.47 -28.39
C ASN A 8 -9.97 -0.55 -26.99
N SER A 9 -9.45 -1.45 -26.18
CA SER A 9 -9.89 -1.62 -24.80
C SER A 9 -9.22 -0.65 -23.82
N ILE A 10 -8.05 -0.09 -24.17
CA ILE A 10 -7.38 0.93 -23.36
C ILE A 10 -8.16 2.24 -23.44
N GLY A 11 -8.51 2.80 -22.27
CA GLY A 11 -9.31 4.02 -22.14
C GLY A 11 -10.82 3.81 -22.13
N ASP A 12 -11.31 2.63 -22.47
CA ASP A 12 -12.73 2.32 -22.39
C ASP A 12 -13.17 2.08 -20.94
N PRO A 13 -14.32 2.64 -20.51
CA PRO A 13 -14.83 2.47 -19.15
C PRO A 13 -15.57 1.13 -19.03
N ILE A 14 -14.84 0.03 -19.19
CA ILE A 14 -15.42 -1.32 -19.08
C ILE A 14 -15.69 -1.70 -17.61
N ASN A 15 -16.63 -2.61 -17.41
CA ASN A 15 -16.85 -3.21 -16.10
C ASN A 15 -15.64 -4.05 -15.69
N ARG A 16 -15.39 -4.16 -14.39
CA ARG A 16 -14.33 -5.02 -13.86
C ARG A 16 -14.52 -6.46 -14.29
N VAL A 17 -13.48 -7.08 -14.86
CA VAL A 17 -13.51 -8.49 -15.28
C VAL A 17 -13.69 -9.44 -14.09
N ASP A 18 -13.20 -9.05 -12.92
CA ASP A 18 -13.32 -9.76 -11.65
C ASP A 18 -14.59 -9.41 -10.86
N GLY A 19 -15.41 -8.46 -11.34
CA GLY A 19 -16.55 -7.92 -10.62
C GLY A 19 -17.62 -8.98 -10.31
N VAL A 20 -17.94 -9.84 -11.26
CA VAL A 20 -18.93 -10.92 -11.08
C VAL A 20 -18.50 -11.89 -9.98
N LEU A 21 -17.24 -12.30 -9.96
CA LEU A 21 -16.69 -13.18 -8.91
C LEU A 21 -16.87 -12.56 -7.51
N LYS A 22 -16.64 -11.26 -7.40
CA LYS A 22 -16.73 -10.51 -6.13
C LYS A 22 -18.17 -10.40 -5.62
N VAL A 23 -19.12 -10.04 -6.49
CA VAL A 23 -20.52 -9.83 -6.06
C VAL A 23 -21.31 -11.14 -5.89
N THR A 24 -20.82 -12.25 -6.46
CA THR A 24 -21.44 -13.59 -6.29
C THR A 24 -20.77 -14.43 -5.19
N GLY A 25 -19.75 -13.90 -4.49
CA GLY A 25 -19.01 -14.62 -3.46
C GLY A 25 -18.09 -15.72 -3.99
N GLN A 26 -17.74 -15.69 -5.28
CA GLN A 26 -16.82 -16.66 -5.88
C GLN A 26 -15.35 -16.22 -5.78
N ALA A 27 -15.08 -14.91 -5.66
CA ALA A 27 -13.77 -14.41 -5.31
C ALA A 27 -13.42 -14.87 -3.89
N ARG A 28 -12.28 -15.55 -3.72
CA ARG A 28 -11.84 -16.08 -2.42
C ARG A 28 -10.78 -15.17 -1.81
N TYR A 29 -11.11 -14.62 -0.67
CA TYR A 29 -10.19 -13.81 0.14
C TYR A 29 -9.39 -14.69 1.11
N ALA A 30 -8.39 -14.13 1.77
CA ALA A 30 -7.41 -14.88 2.57
C ALA A 30 -8.02 -15.90 3.55
N ALA A 31 -9.07 -15.52 4.30
CA ALA A 31 -9.73 -16.40 5.26
C ALA A 31 -10.65 -17.47 4.64
N GLU A 32 -10.86 -17.47 3.30
CA GLU A 32 -11.86 -18.28 2.61
C GLU A 32 -11.25 -19.47 1.83
N HIS A 33 -9.92 -19.60 1.80
CA HIS A 33 -9.22 -20.70 1.12
C HIS A 33 -9.25 -22.04 1.88
N THR A 34 -10.26 -22.25 2.72
CA THR A 34 -10.42 -23.49 3.50
C THR A 34 -10.62 -24.73 2.63
N HIS A 35 -11.24 -24.58 1.44
CA HIS A 35 -11.44 -25.65 0.47
C HIS A 35 -10.15 -26.14 -0.21
N ALA A 36 -9.10 -25.30 -0.20
CA ALA A 36 -7.80 -25.66 -0.75
C ALA A 36 -6.93 -26.45 0.24
N MET A 37 -7.41 -26.67 1.46
CA MET A 37 -6.68 -27.37 2.50
C MET A 37 -7.01 -28.86 2.51
N PRO A 38 -6.05 -29.75 2.89
CA PRO A 38 -6.29 -31.20 2.96
C PRO A 38 -7.32 -31.59 4.01
N GLN A 39 -7.52 -30.73 5.00
CA GLN A 39 -8.54 -30.90 6.05
C GLN A 39 -9.01 -29.53 6.56
N THR A 40 -10.13 -29.49 7.29
CA THR A 40 -10.66 -28.25 7.85
C THR A 40 -9.60 -27.58 8.75
N PRO A 41 -9.23 -26.31 8.47
CA PRO A 41 -8.28 -25.59 9.30
C PRO A 41 -8.78 -25.40 10.73
N LEU A 42 -7.87 -25.51 11.70
CA LEU A 42 -8.12 -25.03 13.04
C LEU A 42 -8.18 -23.49 13.03
N VAL A 43 -8.94 -22.95 13.95
CA VAL A 43 -9.07 -21.50 14.11
C VAL A 43 -8.19 -21.02 15.24
N GLY A 44 -7.31 -20.07 14.93
CA GLY A 44 -6.48 -19.39 15.90
C GLY A 44 -7.09 -18.07 16.37
N PHE A 45 -7.08 -17.83 17.67
CA PHE A 45 -7.47 -16.56 18.26
C PHE A 45 -6.38 -16.07 19.22
N LEU A 46 -5.89 -14.85 18.99
CA LEU A 46 -4.82 -14.29 19.80
C LEU A 46 -5.32 -13.69 21.13
N VAL A 47 -4.52 -13.87 22.18
CA VAL A 47 -4.65 -13.17 23.45
C VAL A 47 -3.73 -11.96 23.42
N ALA A 48 -4.27 -10.78 23.66
CA ALA A 48 -3.56 -9.52 23.52
C ALA A 48 -3.09 -8.98 24.87
N SER A 49 -1.91 -8.35 24.91
CA SER A 49 -1.41 -7.69 26.11
C SER A 49 -2.31 -6.50 26.50
N THR A 50 -2.37 -6.23 27.81
CA THR A 50 -3.10 -5.09 28.38
C THR A 50 -2.17 -3.93 28.77
N SER A 51 -0.86 -4.10 28.56
CA SER A 51 0.17 -3.09 28.82
C SER A 51 0.91 -2.75 27.53
N ALA A 52 1.44 -1.53 27.45
CA ALA A 52 2.18 -1.09 26.29
C ALA A 52 3.65 -1.55 26.32
N VAL A 53 4.25 -1.59 27.51
CA VAL A 53 5.64 -2.04 27.73
C VAL A 53 5.70 -2.84 29.02
N GLY A 54 6.52 -3.85 29.04
CA GLY A 54 6.75 -4.66 30.24
C GLY A 54 7.26 -6.04 29.93
N GLU A 55 7.23 -6.89 30.95
CA GLU A 55 7.62 -8.29 30.86
C GLU A 55 6.52 -9.19 31.44
N ILE A 56 6.21 -10.29 30.75
CA ILE A 56 5.27 -11.30 31.25
C ILE A 56 5.96 -12.04 32.40
N THR A 57 5.45 -11.85 33.61
CA THR A 57 5.98 -12.48 34.83
C THR A 57 5.24 -13.75 35.23
N HIS A 58 4.01 -13.89 34.78
CA HIS A 58 3.17 -15.06 35.00
C HIS A 58 2.25 -15.29 33.81
N LEU A 59 2.10 -16.53 33.35
CA LEU A 59 1.21 -16.92 32.27
C LEU A 59 0.63 -18.32 32.60
N ASP A 60 -0.69 -18.39 32.82
CA ASP A 60 -1.42 -19.61 33.10
C ASP A 60 -2.41 -19.91 31.96
N THR A 61 -2.14 -20.95 31.20
CA THR A 61 -2.95 -21.45 30.08
C THR A 61 -3.83 -22.64 30.46
N SER A 62 -3.70 -23.19 31.67
CA SER A 62 -4.26 -24.47 32.08
C SER A 62 -5.79 -24.57 31.93
N LYS A 63 -6.54 -23.47 32.13
CA LYS A 63 -8.00 -23.43 31.95
C LYS A 63 -8.35 -23.38 30.45
N ALA A 64 -7.59 -22.66 29.68
CA ALA A 64 -7.78 -22.55 28.24
C ALA A 64 -7.52 -23.88 27.53
N GLU A 65 -6.45 -24.58 27.91
CA GLU A 65 -6.08 -25.90 27.35
C GLU A 65 -7.15 -26.98 27.61
N LYS A 66 -7.86 -26.88 28.72
CA LYS A 66 -8.93 -27.82 29.09
C LYS A 66 -10.30 -27.44 28.52
N ALA A 67 -10.42 -26.30 27.88
CA ALA A 67 -11.68 -25.87 27.30
C ALA A 67 -12.05 -26.74 26.08
N GLU A 68 -13.35 -26.95 25.90
CA GLU A 68 -13.87 -27.82 24.84
C GLU A 68 -13.41 -27.35 23.46
N GLY A 69 -12.90 -28.29 22.65
CA GLY A 69 -12.48 -28.05 21.27
C GLY A 69 -11.10 -27.42 21.09
N VAL A 70 -10.43 -27.05 22.19
CA VAL A 70 -9.05 -26.54 22.16
C VAL A 70 -8.09 -27.66 21.83
N GLN A 71 -7.17 -27.38 20.90
CA GLN A 71 -6.14 -28.32 20.47
C GLN A 71 -4.76 -27.94 21.00
N ALA A 72 -4.48 -26.63 21.12
CA ALA A 72 -3.25 -26.11 21.72
C ALA A 72 -3.43 -24.66 22.17
N VAL A 73 -2.57 -24.24 23.10
CA VAL A 73 -2.33 -22.85 23.46
C VAL A 73 -0.83 -22.58 23.30
N LEU A 74 -0.47 -21.73 22.34
CA LEU A 74 0.92 -21.37 22.08
C LEU A 74 1.27 -20.06 22.77
N THR A 75 2.47 -20.04 23.37
CA THR A 75 3.03 -18.91 24.12
C THR A 75 4.51 -18.79 23.77
N HIS A 76 5.22 -17.81 24.31
CA HIS A 76 6.66 -17.68 24.12
C HIS A 76 7.48 -18.87 24.63
N THR A 77 6.89 -19.79 25.42
CA THR A 77 7.60 -20.96 25.94
C THR A 77 7.50 -22.18 25.03
N ASN A 78 6.53 -22.24 24.10
CA ASN A 78 6.27 -23.41 23.26
C ASN A 78 5.96 -23.10 21.80
N ALA A 79 6.03 -21.84 21.35
CA ALA A 79 5.79 -21.48 19.96
C ALA A 79 6.85 -21.99 18.97
N GLY A 80 7.96 -22.52 19.47
CA GLY A 80 9.08 -23.04 18.67
C GLY A 80 10.13 -21.96 18.34
N PRO A 81 11.18 -22.34 17.62
CA PRO A 81 12.23 -21.41 17.25
C PRO A 81 11.72 -20.42 16.19
N LEU A 82 12.00 -19.15 16.44
CA LEU A 82 11.73 -18.03 15.52
C LEU A 82 12.95 -17.10 15.54
N LYS A 83 13.35 -16.58 14.40
CA LYS A 83 14.38 -15.54 14.35
C LYS A 83 13.93 -14.36 15.22
N ALA A 84 14.79 -13.94 16.12
CA ALA A 84 14.48 -12.79 16.99
C ALA A 84 14.19 -11.54 16.13
N PHE A 85 13.34 -10.67 16.64
CA PHE A 85 13.13 -9.37 16.02
C PHE A 85 14.47 -8.61 15.98
N SER A 86 14.87 -8.18 14.79
CA SER A 86 16.09 -7.40 14.56
C SER A 86 15.75 -6.07 13.89
N GLN A 87 16.68 -5.11 13.97
CA GLN A 87 16.61 -3.92 13.14
C GLN A 87 16.59 -4.32 11.66
N PRO A 88 15.93 -3.54 10.78
CA PRO A 88 16.08 -3.75 9.36
C PRO A 88 17.57 -3.65 9.01
N ASP A 89 18.08 -4.72 8.43
CA ASP A 89 19.38 -4.76 7.81
C ASP A 89 19.24 -4.45 6.31
N ASP A 90 20.17 -4.93 5.50
CA ASP A 90 20.17 -4.74 4.03
C ASP A 90 18.92 -5.35 3.34
N GLU A 91 18.14 -6.19 4.04
CA GLU A 91 16.95 -6.84 3.49
C GLU A 91 15.73 -5.89 3.37
N GLY A 92 15.73 -4.78 4.12
CA GLY A 92 14.67 -3.77 4.06
C GLY A 92 13.47 -4.03 4.98
N ARG A 93 12.61 -3.02 5.14
CA ARG A 93 11.54 -3.01 6.15
C ARG A 93 10.41 -4.03 5.95
N PHE A 94 10.17 -4.51 4.73
CA PHE A 94 9.10 -5.46 4.44
C PHE A 94 9.54 -6.92 4.55
N THR A 95 10.83 -7.16 4.56
CA THR A 95 11.46 -8.49 4.62
C THR A 95 12.03 -8.83 6.00
N GLN A 96 12.11 -7.82 6.88
CA GLN A 96 12.52 -7.95 8.28
C GLN A 96 11.72 -9.03 9.01
N SER A 97 12.36 -9.76 9.94
CA SER A 97 11.69 -10.72 10.82
C SER A 97 10.47 -10.10 11.53
N ARG A 98 9.38 -10.83 11.55
CA ARG A 98 8.12 -10.48 12.22
C ARG A 98 7.83 -11.40 13.39
N ALA A 99 8.87 -11.85 14.10
CA ALA A 99 8.72 -12.78 15.21
C ALA A 99 7.71 -12.27 16.26
N VAL A 100 6.86 -13.19 16.68
CA VAL A 100 5.85 -12.99 17.72
C VAL A 100 5.80 -14.24 18.59
N LEU A 101 5.57 -14.12 19.87
CA LEU A 101 5.66 -15.20 20.87
C LEU A 101 7.10 -15.80 20.95
N ASN A 102 8.12 -15.01 20.71
CA ASN A 102 9.52 -15.46 20.76
C ASN A 102 10.23 -15.14 22.10
N ASP A 103 9.66 -14.25 22.89
CA ASP A 103 10.15 -13.89 24.22
C ASP A 103 8.99 -13.38 25.14
N SER A 104 9.31 -13.07 26.40
CA SER A 104 8.37 -12.55 27.41
C SER A 104 8.15 -11.04 27.33
N HIS A 105 8.86 -10.30 26.45
CA HIS A 105 8.81 -8.84 26.41
C HIS A 105 7.60 -8.32 25.65
N ILE A 106 6.88 -7.41 26.26
CA ILE A 106 5.79 -6.63 25.64
C ILE A 106 6.37 -5.30 25.14
N ARG A 107 6.18 -5.02 23.85
CA ARG A 107 6.76 -3.87 23.14
C ARG A 107 5.74 -2.83 22.72
N HIS A 108 4.45 -3.19 22.71
CA HIS A 108 3.34 -2.28 22.44
C HIS A 108 2.03 -2.85 23.02
N TYR A 109 1.06 -1.96 23.26
CA TYR A 109 -0.27 -2.37 23.70
C TYR A 109 -0.93 -3.30 22.66
N GLY A 110 -1.53 -4.37 23.15
CA GLY A 110 -2.21 -5.34 22.28
C GLY A 110 -1.31 -6.37 21.61
N MET A 111 0.01 -6.37 21.86
CA MET A 111 0.93 -7.40 21.36
C MET A 111 0.46 -8.80 21.77
N PRO A 112 0.49 -9.82 20.90
CA PRO A 112 0.07 -11.17 21.24
C PRO A 112 0.91 -11.77 22.36
N VAL A 113 0.26 -12.26 23.43
CA VAL A 113 0.88 -13.00 24.55
C VAL A 113 0.63 -14.51 24.45
N ALA A 114 -0.43 -14.92 23.76
CA ALA A 114 -0.74 -16.31 23.45
C ALA A 114 -1.57 -16.43 22.17
N LEU A 115 -1.54 -17.61 21.54
CA LEU A 115 -2.43 -18.04 20.47
C LEU A 115 -3.19 -19.28 20.92
N VAL A 116 -4.52 -19.21 20.96
CA VAL A 116 -5.39 -20.36 21.21
C VAL A 116 -5.83 -20.96 19.89
N LEU A 117 -5.65 -22.27 19.72
CA LEU A 117 -6.03 -23.04 18.54
C LEU A 117 -7.17 -23.98 18.88
N ALA A 118 -8.32 -23.85 18.22
CA ALA A 118 -9.49 -24.67 18.47
C ALA A 118 -10.24 -25.03 17.16
N HIS A 119 -11.25 -25.87 17.24
CA HIS A 119 -12.04 -26.29 16.05
C HIS A 119 -12.92 -25.17 15.51
N THR A 120 -13.44 -24.27 16.36
CA THR A 120 -14.28 -23.15 15.96
C THR A 120 -13.79 -21.81 16.52
N LEU A 121 -14.23 -20.71 15.92
CA LEU A 121 -13.91 -19.37 16.40
C LEU A 121 -14.45 -19.11 17.80
N GLU A 122 -15.65 -19.61 18.08
CA GLU A 122 -16.31 -19.44 19.38
C GLU A 122 -15.52 -20.14 20.49
N GLN A 123 -15.06 -21.37 20.24
CA GLN A 123 -14.21 -22.12 21.16
C GLN A 123 -12.87 -21.44 21.38
N ALA A 124 -12.18 -21.04 20.29
CA ALA A 124 -10.91 -20.33 20.38
C ALA A 124 -11.03 -19.01 21.15
N ARG A 125 -12.07 -18.23 20.88
CA ARG A 125 -12.34 -16.95 21.53
C ARG A 125 -12.70 -17.11 23.01
N TYR A 126 -13.53 -18.10 23.34
CA TYR A 126 -13.88 -18.41 24.74
C TYR A 126 -12.63 -18.83 25.51
N ALA A 127 -11.88 -19.78 24.98
CA ALA A 127 -10.67 -20.26 25.63
C ALA A 127 -9.61 -19.16 25.79
N ALA A 128 -9.49 -18.26 24.81
CA ALA A 128 -8.61 -17.09 24.92
C ALA A 128 -8.96 -16.19 26.12
N SER A 129 -10.24 -16.10 26.50
CA SER A 129 -10.67 -15.35 27.68
C SER A 129 -10.32 -16.03 29.02
N LEU A 130 -9.92 -17.30 29.00
CA LEU A 130 -9.52 -18.08 30.16
C LEU A 130 -8.01 -18.03 30.42
N VAL A 131 -7.21 -17.52 29.49
CA VAL A 131 -5.77 -17.34 29.68
C VAL A 131 -5.54 -16.21 30.69
N ALA A 132 -4.84 -16.54 31.78
CA ALA A 132 -4.48 -15.57 32.81
C ALA A 132 -2.99 -15.21 32.70
N PHE A 133 -2.67 -13.94 32.79
CA PHE A 133 -1.29 -13.48 32.77
C PHE A 133 -1.09 -12.20 33.58
N ASN A 134 0.12 -12.01 34.08
CA ASN A 134 0.56 -10.78 34.72
C ASN A 134 1.73 -10.17 33.93
N ILE A 135 1.74 -8.86 33.85
CA ILE A 135 2.82 -8.10 33.19
C ILE A 135 3.40 -7.15 34.26
N ASP A 136 4.72 -7.21 34.43
CA ASP A 136 5.46 -6.16 35.13
C ASP A 136 5.57 -4.95 34.19
N ALA A 137 4.57 -4.07 34.29
CA ALA A 137 4.41 -2.95 33.38
C ALA A 137 5.40 -1.83 33.66
N GLN A 138 6.00 -1.29 32.63
CA GLN A 138 6.95 -0.18 32.69
C GLN A 138 6.36 1.09 32.03
N PRO A 139 6.87 2.29 32.39
CA PRO A 139 6.48 3.52 31.73
C PRO A 139 6.75 3.46 30.22
N ALA A 140 5.74 3.78 29.41
CA ALA A 140 5.80 3.75 27.97
C ALA A 140 5.82 5.16 27.38
N GLN A 141 6.60 5.37 26.32
CA GLN A 141 6.58 6.57 25.50
C GLN A 141 5.51 6.40 24.43
N LEU A 142 4.29 6.90 24.68
CA LEU A 142 3.16 6.74 23.76
C LEU A 142 2.85 8.00 22.94
N LEU A 143 3.05 9.18 23.55
CA LEU A 143 2.78 10.48 22.95
C LEU A 143 4.09 11.23 22.74
N LEU A 144 4.14 11.97 21.65
CA LEU A 144 5.25 12.82 21.30
C LEU A 144 4.87 14.28 21.56
N ALA A 145 5.70 15.02 22.30
CA ALA A 145 5.71 16.47 22.26
C ALA A 145 6.67 16.92 21.16
N PRO A 146 6.38 18.02 20.43
CA PRO A 146 7.17 18.42 19.25
C PRO A 146 8.67 18.59 19.53
N ASP A 147 9.03 19.12 20.69
CA ASP A 147 10.40 19.38 21.15
C ASP A 147 11.18 18.12 21.53
N GLN A 148 10.49 16.98 21.65
CA GLN A 148 11.12 15.69 21.97
C GLN A 148 11.65 14.96 20.74
N ALA A 149 11.20 15.30 19.54
CA ALA A 149 11.68 14.70 18.31
C ALA A 149 12.97 15.43 17.85
N THR A 150 14.10 14.84 18.11
CA THR A 150 15.42 15.44 17.83
C THR A 150 16.26 14.61 16.87
N GLU A 151 15.89 13.36 16.63
CA GLU A 151 16.60 12.45 15.74
C GLU A 151 16.27 12.78 14.29
N VAL A 152 17.31 12.93 13.45
CA VAL A 152 17.16 13.01 11.99
C VAL A 152 17.07 11.58 11.45
N PRO A 153 16.00 11.20 10.78
CA PRO A 153 15.93 9.86 10.17
C PRO A 153 16.95 9.73 9.03
N GLU A 154 17.47 8.54 8.79
CA GLU A 154 18.42 8.29 7.69
C GLU A 154 17.82 8.62 6.33
N SER A 155 16.57 8.26 6.13
CA SER A 155 15.77 8.56 4.93
C SER A 155 14.29 8.65 5.29
N LEU A 156 13.52 9.26 4.39
CA LEU A 156 12.06 9.25 4.48
C LEU A 156 11.47 8.19 3.54
N ASP A 157 10.20 7.85 3.75
CA ASP A 157 9.47 6.95 2.86
C ASP A 157 9.57 7.41 1.38
N GLY A 158 9.87 6.47 0.50
CA GLY A 158 10.15 6.77 -0.92
C GLY A 158 11.59 7.21 -1.22
N GLY A 159 12.49 7.16 -0.24
CA GLY A 159 13.91 7.49 -0.42
C GLY A 159 14.19 8.99 -0.45
N PHE A 160 13.30 9.82 0.09
CA PHE A 160 13.51 11.26 0.18
C PHE A 160 14.53 11.62 1.26
N GLU A 161 15.32 12.67 1.00
CA GLU A 161 16.19 13.29 1.99
C GLU A 161 15.36 13.87 3.15
N PRO A 162 15.79 13.66 4.42
CA PRO A 162 15.07 14.21 5.57
C PRO A 162 15.02 15.74 5.57
N ASP A 163 16.15 16.35 5.34
CA ASP A 163 16.30 17.80 5.36
C ASP A 163 16.67 18.32 3.97
N VAL A 164 15.95 19.35 3.53
CA VAL A 164 16.18 20.01 2.25
C VAL A 164 16.17 21.52 2.45
N GLU A 165 17.18 22.18 1.96
CA GLU A 165 17.28 23.62 1.89
C GLU A 165 17.63 24.04 0.47
N SER A 166 16.89 24.99 -0.10
CA SER A 166 17.08 25.48 -1.45
C SER A 166 16.80 26.98 -1.54
N GLY A 167 17.61 27.70 -2.30
CA GLY A 167 17.52 29.14 -2.45
C GLY A 167 18.30 29.90 -1.37
N VAL A 168 18.00 31.19 -1.26
CA VAL A 168 18.68 32.09 -0.29
C VAL A 168 17.70 32.44 0.82
N ALA A 169 18.09 32.15 2.06
CA ALA A 169 17.26 32.44 3.23
C ALA A 169 16.92 33.96 3.25
N PRO A 170 15.65 34.31 3.38
CA PRO A 170 15.25 35.71 3.33
C PRO A 170 15.78 36.47 4.54
N THR A 171 16.40 37.61 4.28
CA THR A 171 16.49 38.66 5.30
C THR A 171 15.07 39.22 5.47
N GLN A 172 14.48 39.12 6.66
CA GLN A 172 13.13 39.64 6.90
C GLN A 172 12.99 41.08 6.40
N SER A 173 12.18 41.26 5.37
CA SER A 173 11.76 42.58 4.91
C SER A 173 10.56 43.04 5.74
N ALA A 174 10.54 44.30 6.15
CA ALA A 174 9.38 44.87 6.87
C ALA A 174 8.08 44.87 6.04
N THR A 175 8.17 44.54 4.75
CA THR A 175 7.03 44.52 3.81
C THR A 175 6.51 43.10 3.53
N ASP A 176 7.15 42.04 4.04
CA ASP A 176 6.71 40.67 3.82
C ASP A 176 5.53 40.32 4.71
N ILE A 177 4.52 39.74 4.07
CA ILE A 177 3.37 39.14 4.76
C ILE A 177 3.77 37.70 5.10
N ASN A 178 3.64 37.32 6.37
CA ASN A 178 4.08 36.00 6.83
C ASN A 178 3.08 35.35 7.77
N VAL A 179 3.09 34.02 7.82
CA VAL A 179 2.39 33.18 8.78
C VAL A 179 3.35 32.22 9.46
N ASP A 180 3.10 31.90 10.72
CA ASP A 180 3.82 30.89 11.50
C ASP A 180 2.79 30.08 12.27
N MET A 181 2.46 28.89 11.77
CA MET A 181 1.33 28.11 12.23
C MET A 181 1.75 26.69 12.58
N GLN A 182 1.05 26.09 13.54
CA GLN A 182 1.23 24.68 13.91
C GLN A 182 -0.02 23.88 13.58
N TYR A 183 0.20 22.73 12.95
CA TYR A 183 -0.83 21.77 12.61
C TYR A 183 -0.51 20.43 13.23
N THR A 184 -1.55 19.70 13.65
CA THR A 184 -1.41 18.36 14.19
C THR A 184 -2.35 17.41 13.47
N THR A 185 -1.89 16.17 13.26
CA THR A 185 -2.76 15.10 12.78
C THR A 185 -2.73 13.94 13.77
N PRO A 186 -3.87 13.32 14.08
CA PRO A 186 -3.91 12.15 14.96
C PRO A 186 -3.35 10.91 14.25
N SER A 187 -3.04 9.87 15.03
CA SER A 187 -2.77 8.54 14.49
C SER A 187 -3.98 8.01 13.70
N GLN A 188 -3.71 7.29 12.61
CA GLN A 188 -4.74 6.78 11.71
C GLN A 188 -4.51 5.31 11.38
N ILE A 189 -5.58 4.52 11.36
CA ILE A 189 -5.57 3.12 10.97
C ILE A 189 -6.32 2.91 9.64
N SER A 190 -5.83 2.02 8.79
CA SER A 190 -6.46 1.76 7.48
C SER A 190 -7.84 1.12 7.59
N ALA A 191 -8.06 0.28 8.58
CA ALA A 191 -9.33 -0.41 8.88
C ALA A 191 -10.02 -1.00 7.63
N ALA A 192 -9.25 -1.65 6.73
CA ALA A 192 -9.77 -2.27 5.50
C ALA A 192 -11.00 -3.16 5.79
N MET A 193 -11.92 -3.29 4.82
CA MET A 193 -13.13 -4.11 4.98
C MET A 193 -12.78 -5.56 5.31
N GLU A 194 -11.81 -6.14 4.61
CA GLU A 194 -11.19 -7.41 4.98
C GLU A 194 -10.17 -7.16 6.10
N PRO A 195 -10.38 -7.71 7.32
CA PRO A 195 -9.34 -7.74 8.34
C PRO A 195 -8.11 -8.52 7.84
N HIS A 196 -6.96 -8.30 8.46
CA HIS A 196 -5.80 -9.15 8.23
C HIS A 196 -6.15 -10.59 8.59
N ALA A 197 -5.88 -11.50 7.69
CA ALA A 197 -6.17 -12.92 7.86
C ALA A 197 -5.21 -13.77 7.04
N THR A 198 -4.92 -14.96 7.58
CA THR A 198 -4.02 -15.92 6.94
C THR A 198 -4.50 -17.34 7.20
N ILE A 199 -4.42 -18.19 6.17
CA ILE A 199 -4.45 -19.65 6.32
C ILE A 199 -3.06 -20.17 5.96
N ALA A 200 -2.49 -21.01 6.82
CA ALA A 200 -1.19 -21.65 6.63
C ALA A 200 -1.30 -23.18 6.75
N HIS A 201 -0.52 -23.88 5.95
CA HIS A 201 -0.44 -25.33 5.94
C HIS A 201 0.96 -25.81 5.56
N PHE A 202 1.48 -26.80 6.30
CA PHE A 202 2.71 -27.51 5.98
C PHE A 202 2.39 -28.87 5.34
N ASP A 203 3.12 -29.21 4.29
CA ASP A 203 3.21 -30.54 3.70
C ASP A 203 4.69 -30.95 3.71
N GLY A 204 5.09 -31.70 4.74
CA GLY A 204 6.51 -31.89 5.08
C GLY A 204 7.17 -30.55 5.36
N ASP A 205 8.26 -30.25 4.66
CA ASP A 205 9.01 -29.00 4.79
C ASP A 205 8.44 -27.85 3.94
N LYS A 206 7.40 -28.11 3.14
CA LYS A 206 6.80 -27.09 2.26
C LYS A 206 5.64 -26.37 2.95
N LEU A 207 5.74 -25.06 2.97
CA LEU A 207 4.74 -24.16 3.55
C LEU A 207 3.90 -23.50 2.45
N THR A 208 2.60 -23.71 2.48
CA THR A 208 1.63 -22.93 1.66
C THR A 208 0.86 -21.96 2.55
N VAL A 209 0.83 -20.70 2.13
CA VAL A 209 0.20 -19.61 2.91
C VAL A 209 -0.74 -18.80 2.02
N TYR A 210 -1.93 -18.51 2.54
CA TYR A 210 -2.92 -17.61 1.92
C TYR A 210 -3.09 -16.37 2.81
N PRO A 211 -2.17 -15.39 2.76
CA PRO A 211 -2.28 -14.17 3.54
C PRO A 211 -3.03 -13.09 2.76
N SER A 212 -3.58 -12.09 3.46
CA SER A 212 -3.99 -10.85 2.83
C SER A 212 -2.79 -9.88 2.76
N VAL A 213 -2.00 -9.94 1.68
CA VAL A 213 -0.74 -9.19 1.53
C VAL A 213 -0.64 -8.46 0.19
N GLN A 214 -0.08 -7.24 0.18
CA GLN A 214 0.05 -6.40 -1.01
C GLN A 214 1.27 -6.73 -1.88
N ILE A 215 2.36 -7.26 -1.27
CA ILE A 215 3.62 -7.60 -1.96
C ILE A 215 3.96 -9.04 -1.64
N VAL A 216 3.73 -9.91 -2.61
CA VAL A 216 3.88 -11.37 -2.44
C VAL A 216 5.34 -11.76 -2.23
N ALA A 217 6.26 -11.23 -3.04
CA ALA A 217 7.70 -11.53 -2.92
C ALA A 217 8.26 -11.16 -1.54
N SER A 218 7.94 -9.98 -1.01
CA SER A 218 8.35 -9.58 0.35
C SER A 218 7.75 -10.47 1.44
N ALA A 219 6.56 -11.01 1.20
CA ALA A 219 5.94 -11.94 2.14
C ALA A 219 6.70 -13.28 2.21
N VAL A 220 7.16 -13.80 1.08
CA VAL A 220 8.02 -14.99 1.04
C VAL A 220 9.29 -14.76 1.86
N GLN A 221 10.00 -13.66 1.60
CA GLN A 221 11.23 -13.31 2.31
C GLN A 221 11.04 -13.13 3.81
N ALA A 222 9.97 -12.40 4.21
CA ALA A 222 9.66 -12.20 5.64
C ALA A 222 9.31 -13.51 6.36
N LEU A 223 8.63 -14.45 5.68
CA LEU A 223 8.38 -15.79 6.21
C LEU A 223 9.67 -16.59 6.34
N ALA A 224 10.48 -16.61 5.27
CA ALA A 224 11.77 -17.32 5.26
C ALA A 224 12.65 -16.82 6.40
N THR A 225 12.82 -15.50 6.53
CA THR A 225 13.60 -14.86 7.58
C THR A 225 13.05 -15.20 8.96
N THR A 226 11.72 -15.06 9.18
CA THR A 226 11.10 -15.23 10.51
C THR A 226 11.09 -16.68 10.97
N LEU A 227 10.79 -17.61 10.05
CA LEU A 227 10.62 -19.04 10.35
C LEU A 227 11.92 -19.85 10.17
N GLU A 228 13.01 -19.18 9.73
CA GLU A 228 14.31 -19.79 9.41
C GLU A 228 14.15 -20.94 8.40
N MET A 229 13.46 -20.64 7.27
CA MET A 229 13.18 -21.57 6.19
C MET A 229 13.79 -21.08 4.87
N ASP A 230 14.02 -22.03 3.95
CA ASP A 230 14.36 -21.71 2.57
C ASP A 230 13.16 -21.11 1.83
N GLU A 231 13.37 -20.03 1.07
CA GLU A 231 12.34 -19.38 0.25
C GLU A 231 11.70 -20.34 -0.76
N ASP A 232 12.45 -21.28 -1.32
CA ASP A 232 11.96 -22.28 -2.28
C ASP A 232 10.95 -23.26 -1.66
N ASN A 233 10.89 -23.34 -0.34
CA ASN A 233 9.91 -24.12 0.39
C ASN A 233 8.65 -23.34 0.78
N ILE A 234 8.53 -22.07 0.39
CA ILE A 234 7.42 -21.19 0.77
C ILE A 234 6.60 -20.80 -0.45
N HIS A 235 5.32 -21.14 -0.44
CA HIS A 235 4.36 -20.78 -1.48
C HIS A 235 3.30 -19.82 -0.92
N VAL A 236 3.32 -18.56 -1.36
CA VAL A 236 2.38 -17.51 -0.95
C VAL A 236 1.35 -17.27 -2.07
N LYS A 237 0.06 -17.26 -1.70
CA LYS A 237 -1.07 -17.00 -2.61
C LYS A 237 -2.00 -15.91 -2.04
N SER A 238 -2.13 -14.79 -2.75
CA SER A 238 -2.97 -13.66 -2.36
C SER A 238 -3.74 -13.10 -3.56
N PRO A 239 -4.64 -13.91 -4.20
CA PRO A 239 -5.29 -13.53 -5.45
C PRO A 239 -6.29 -12.37 -5.30
N PHE A 240 -6.99 -12.27 -4.17
CA PHE A 240 -7.94 -11.21 -3.87
C PHE A 240 -7.67 -10.62 -2.49
N ILE A 241 -7.63 -9.29 -2.41
CA ILE A 241 -7.40 -8.55 -1.18
C ILE A 241 -8.52 -7.53 -1.00
N GLY A 242 -9.20 -7.60 0.13
CA GLY A 242 -10.35 -6.75 0.49
C GLY A 242 -9.96 -5.38 1.04
N GLY A 243 -9.01 -4.70 0.35
CA GLY A 243 -8.41 -3.43 0.74
C GLY A 243 -7.13 -3.60 1.55
N GLY A 244 -6.14 -2.76 1.29
CA GLY A 244 -4.84 -2.78 2.00
C GLY A 244 -4.46 -1.40 2.51
N PHE A 245 -4.49 -0.40 1.64
CA PHE A 245 -4.19 1.01 1.94
C PHE A 245 -2.81 1.24 2.57
N GLY A 246 -1.86 0.31 2.34
CA GLY A 246 -0.54 0.31 2.96
C GLY A 246 -0.41 -0.63 4.18
N SER A 247 -1.48 -0.92 4.89
CA SER A 247 -1.41 -1.77 6.09
C SER A 247 -1.12 -3.24 5.82
N LYS A 248 -1.14 -3.66 4.55
CA LYS A 248 -0.85 -5.03 4.09
C LYS A 248 0.38 -5.09 3.16
N LEU A 249 1.26 -4.07 3.17
CA LEU A 249 2.50 -4.09 2.37
C LEU A 249 3.44 -5.22 2.79
N GLY A 250 3.67 -5.39 4.07
CA GLY A 250 4.41 -6.51 4.63
C GLY A 250 3.51 -7.51 5.35
N LEU A 251 4.10 -8.59 5.85
CA LEU A 251 3.43 -9.56 6.72
C LEU A 251 3.27 -9.03 8.15
N HIS A 252 2.26 -9.54 8.83
CA HIS A 252 1.97 -9.19 10.22
C HIS A 252 1.69 -10.44 11.07
N TYR A 253 1.30 -10.22 12.33
CA TYR A 253 1.19 -11.28 13.33
C TYR A 253 0.21 -12.40 12.95
N ASP A 254 -0.87 -12.10 12.21
CA ASP A 254 -1.82 -13.13 11.75
C ASP A 254 -1.14 -14.21 10.92
N ALA A 255 -0.20 -13.81 10.02
CA ALA A 255 0.51 -14.75 9.16
C ALA A 255 1.50 -15.61 9.97
N ILE A 256 2.30 -15.00 10.84
CA ILE A 256 3.27 -15.74 11.63
C ILE A 256 2.56 -16.66 12.63
N LEU A 257 1.49 -16.18 13.29
CA LEU A 257 0.68 -16.98 14.21
C LEU A 257 0.01 -18.19 13.50
N ALA A 258 -0.48 -18.00 12.27
CA ALA A 258 -1.01 -19.12 11.47
C ALA A 258 0.09 -20.15 11.14
N CYS A 259 1.28 -19.69 10.74
CA CYS A 259 2.40 -20.56 10.38
C CYS A 259 2.93 -21.35 11.59
N ILE A 260 3.18 -20.70 12.74
CA ILE A 260 3.64 -21.42 13.94
C ILE A 260 2.60 -22.42 14.46
N GLY A 261 1.31 -22.05 14.41
CA GLY A 261 0.22 -22.95 14.77
C GLY A 261 0.16 -24.17 13.83
N ALA A 262 0.30 -23.94 12.53
CA ALA A 262 0.29 -25.01 11.54
C ALA A 262 1.52 -25.94 11.68
N ARG A 263 2.71 -25.37 11.97
CA ARG A 263 3.93 -26.15 12.25
C ARG A 263 3.79 -27.01 13.51
N TYR A 264 3.24 -26.40 14.57
CA TYR A 264 3.12 -27.07 15.87
C TYR A 264 2.16 -28.27 15.86
N LEU A 265 1.03 -28.14 15.16
CA LEU A 265 -0.01 -29.18 15.12
C LEU A 265 0.01 -30.06 13.87
N GLU A 266 0.92 -29.77 12.90
CA GLU A 266 0.98 -30.44 11.61
C GLU A 266 -0.39 -30.45 10.89
N ARG A 267 -1.16 -29.37 11.07
CA ARG A 267 -2.52 -29.18 10.53
C ARG A 267 -2.69 -27.77 9.99
N PRO A 268 -3.58 -27.59 8.98
CA PRO A 268 -3.91 -26.25 8.54
C PRO A 268 -4.46 -25.38 9.68
N VAL A 269 -4.00 -24.14 9.76
CA VAL A 269 -4.43 -23.16 10.74
C VAL A 269 -4.87 -21.88 10.03
N LYS A 270 -6.01 -21.34 10.46
CA LYS A 270 -6.54 -20.05 10.06
C LYS A 270 -6.49 -19.08 11.23
N VAL A 271 -5.83 -17.94 11.03
CA VAL A 271 -5.88 -16.80 11.96
C VAL A 271 -6.48 -15.60 11.24
N ALA A 272 -7.57 -15.07 11.76
CA ALA A 272 -8.19 -13.84 11.28
C ALA A 272 -8.30 -12.84 12.43
N LEU A 273 -7.73 -11.66 12.26
CA LEU A 273 -7.77 -10.62 13.28
C LEU A 273 -9.21 -10.10 13.44
N SER A 274 -9.69 -10.00 14.68
CA SER A 274 -10.91 -9.25 14.94
C SER A 274 -10.70 -7.77 14.59
N ARG A 275 -11.77 -7.01 14.35
CA ARG A 275 -11.63 -5.57 14.09
C ARG A 275 -10.89 -4.85 15.23
N ARG A 276 -11.08 -5.27 16.46
CA ARG A 276 -10.34 -4.74 17.61
C ARG A 276 -8.85 -5.04 17.50
N HIS A 277 -8.47 -6.27 17.12
CA HIS A 277 -7.06 -6.64 16.93
C HIS A 277 -6.40 -5.85 15.78
N VAL A 278 -7.13 -5.54 14.71
CA VAL A 278 -6.63 -4.69 13.61
C VAL A 278 -6.18 -3.32 14.13
N PHE A 279 -6.88 -2.72 15.10
CA PHE A 279 -6.55 -1.38 15.59
C PHE A 279 -5.24 -1.30 16.38
N TYR A 280 -4.71 -2.38 16.91
CA TYR A 280 -3.47 -2.36 17.70
C TYR A 280 -2.42 -3.41 17.30
N ASN A 281 -2.69 -4.21 16.25
CA ASN A 281 -1.74 -5.23 15.76
C ASN A 281 -1.39 -5.08 14.28
N THR A 282 -1.83 -4.02 13.62
CA THR A 282 -1.49 -3.76 12.23
C THR A 282 -0.84 -2.40 12.06
N PRO A 283 -0.14 -2.15 10.96
CA PRO A 283 0.49 -0.87 10.71
C PRO A 283 -0.50 0.28 10.73
N HIS A 284 -0.05 1.40 11.28
CA HIS A 284 -0.81 2.63 11.33
C HIS A 284 0.05 3.83 10.95
N ARG A 285 -0.60 4.93 10.58
CA ARG A 285 0.06 6.24 10.46
C ARG A 285 0.27 6.82 11.85
N GLY A 286 1.48 7.25 12.15
CA GLY A 286 1.78 8.00 13.38
C GLY A 286 1.09 9.36 13.41
N HIS A 287 0.87 9.91 14.60
CA HIS A 287 0.49 11.32 14.72
C HIS A 287 1.64 12.23 14.26
N SER A 288 1.32 13.48 13.88
CA SER A 288 2.33 14.44 13.49
C SER A 288 2.12 15.81 14.10
N PHE A 289 3.23 16.52 14.31
CA PHE A 289 3.26 17.94 14.58
C PHE A 289 4.01 18.60 13.42
N GLN A 290 3.42 19.62 12.81
CA GLN A 290 3.96 20.28 11.64
C GLN A 290 3.90 21.78 11.87
N ARG A 291 5.06 22.45 11.79
CA ARG A 291 5.16 23.92 11.82
C ARG A 291 5.39 24.42 10.42
N MET A 292 4.51 25.30 9.98
CA MET A 292 4.58 25.96 8.68
C MET A 292 4.91 27.43 8.87
N GLN A 293 6.02 27.86 8.27
CA GLN A 293 6.41 29.27 8.22
C GLN A 293 6.47 29.68 6.76
N LEU A 294 5.52 30.50 6.34
CA LEU A 294 5.38 30.95 4.96
C LEU A 294 5.44 32.45 4.88
N SER A 295 6.06 32.97 3.82
CA SER A 295 6.09 34.40 3.54
C SER A 295 5.81 34.67 2.07
N CYS A 296 5.15 35.80 1.80
CA CYS A 296 4.95 36.32 0.45
C CYS A 296 5.14 37.85 0.42
N ASN A 297 5.40 38.38 -0.77
CA ASN A 297 5.40 39.82 -0.99
C ASN A 297 3.95 40.37 -1.07
N SER A 298 3.80 41.68 -1.18
CA SER A 298 2.49 42.36 -1.28
C SER A 298 1.66 41.97 -2.51
N GLN A 299 2.27 41.34 -3.52
CA GLN A 299 1.60 40.84 -4.72
C GLN A 299 1.20 39.37 -4.60
N GLY A 300 1.50 38.70 -3.48
CA GLY A 300 1.18 37.30 -3.23
C GLY A 300 2.14 36.29 -3.86
N TYR A 301 3.32 36.71 -4.27
CA TYR A 301 4.39 35.77 -4.66
C TYR A 301 5.12 35.27 -3.44
N LEU A 302 5.23 33.94 -3.30
CA LEU A 302 5.92 33.29 -2.19
C LEU A 302 7.41 33.64 -2.19
N THR A 303 7.88 34.17 -1.08
CA THR A 303 9.29 34.48 -0.83
C THR A 303 9.97 33.35 -0.05
N SER A 304 9.26 32.69 0.86
CA SER A 304 9.77 31.52 1.58
C SER A 304 8.69 30.50 1.94
N ILE A 305 9.11 29.23 1.97
CA ILE A 305 8.37 28.08 2.48
C ILE A 305 9.29 27.36 3.47
N ALA A 306 8.90 27.26 4.73
CA ALA A 306 9.55 26.41 5.71
C ALA A 306 8.52 25.42 6.31
N HIS A 307 8.83 24.13 6.23
CA HIS A 307 8.00 23.03 6.72
C HIS A 307 8.81 22.15 7.66
N HIS A 308 8.52 22.22 8.95
CA HIS A 308 9.22 21.45 9.99
C HIS A 308 8.27 20.41 10.58
N SER A 309 8.68 19.15 10.55
CA SER A 309 7.86 18.02 11.01
C SER A 309 8.51 17.29 12.17
N ALA A 310 7.69 16.92 13.16
CA ALA A 310 8.04 16.07 14.29
C ALA A 310 7.06 14.90 14.38
N MET A 311 7.57 13.66 14.41
CA MET A 311 6.77 12.44 14.35
C MET A 311 7.35 11.32 15.21
N PRO A 312 6.52 10.39 15.73
CA PRO A 312 7.03 9.15 16.30
C PRO A 312 7.48 8.20 15.18
N LYS A 313 8.44 7.33 15.51
CA LYS A 313 8.73 6.08 14.79
C LYS A 313 8.56 4.91 15.75
N ALA A 314 8.11 3.75 15.27
CA ALA A 314 8.02 2.57 16.13
C ALA A 314 9.42 2.09 16.50
N LYS A 315 9.63 1.66 17.76
CA LYS A 315 10.92 1.10 18.20
C LYS A 315 11.31 -0.10 17.35
N GLY A 316 12.57 -0.14 16.89
CA GLY A 316 13.09 -1.21 16.06
C GLY A 316 12.76 -1.08 14.57
N TYR A 317 12.18 0.07 14.15
CA TYR A 317 11.84 0.35 12.76
C TYR A 317 12.43 1.68 12.31
N THR A 318 12.69 1.80 11.01
CA THR A 318 13.33 3.00 10.40
C THR A 318 12.35 3.91 9.68
N PHE A 319 11.08 3.49 9.53
CA PHE A 319 10.10 4.25 8.74
C PHE A 319 9.85 5.66 9.29
N ALA A 320 9.91 6.66 8.39
CA ALA A 320 9.53 8.04 8.64
C ALA A 320 8.76 8.59 7.43
N GLU A 321 7.60 9.22 7.65
CA GLU A 321 6.78 9.78 6.57
C GLU A 321 7.38 11.06 5.99
N ALA A 322 7.34 11.21 4.66
CA ALA A 322 7.85 12.36 3.92
C ALA A 322 6.83 13.53 3.90
N THR A 323 6.46 14.06 5.05
CA THR A 323 5.42 15.09 5.17
C THR A 323 5.74 16.38 4.42
N GLY A 324 7.03 16.73 4.31
CA GLY A 324 7.50 17.93 3.60
C GLY A 324 7.58 17.76 2.08
N ALA A 325 7.32 16.58 1.52
CA ALA A 325 7.49 16.34 0.08
C ALA A 325 6.65 17.30 -0.78
N GLY A 326 5.38 17.55 -0.40
CA GLY A 326 4.51 18.49 -1.10
C GLY A 326 5.03 19.93 -1.08
N ALA A 327 5.57 20.39 0.04
CA ALA A 327 6.13 21.74 0.17
C ALA A 327 7.35 21.97 -0.73
N ARG A 328 8.06 20.90 -1.11
CA ARG A 328 9.25 20.95 -1.97
C ARG A 328 8.93 21.07 -3.46
N VAL A 329 7.70 20.82 -3.87
CA VAL A 329 7.37 20.64 -5.30
C VAL A 329 6.12 21.38 -5.78
N THR A 330 5.14 21.68 -4.91
CA THR A 330 3.81 22.15 -5.35
C THR A 330 3.81 23.59 -5.81
N TYR A 331 4.52 24.48 -5.10
CA TYR A 331 4.59 25.91 -5.43
C TYR A 331 6.03 26.40 -5.51
N HIS A 332 6.24 27.44 -6.31
CA HIS A 332 7.52 28.13 -6.40
C HIS A 332 7.68 29.12 -5.23
N ALA A 333 8.86 29.12 -4.61
CA ALA A 333 9.29 30.14 -3.66
C ALA A 333 10.79 30.41 -3.84
N ASN A 334 11.25 31.60 -3.43
CA ASN A 334 12.68 31.96 -3.51
C ASN A 334 13.54 31.15 -2.53
N TYR A 335 12.95 30.71 -1.44
CA TYR A 335 13.58 29.89 -0.42
C TYR A 335 12.65 28.77 0.04
N ILE A 336 13.16 27.55 0.07
CA ILE A 336 12.45 26.37 0.57
C ILE A 336 13.31 25.67 1.60
N ASN A 337 12.76 25.46 2.80
CA ASN A 337 13.38 24.68 3.87
C ASN A 337 12.39 23.64 4.40
N SER A 338 12.79 22.39 4.43
CA SER A 338 11.95 21.30 4.92
C SER A 338 12.77 20.37 5.79
N THR A 339 12.37 20.18 7.04
CA THR A 339 13.07 19.34 8.01
C THR A 339 12.16 18.31 8.65
N HIS A 340 12.69 17.12 8.93
CA HIS A 340 11.99 16.04 9.59
C HIS A 340 12.76 15.57 10.82
N ARG A 341 12.04 15.43 11.93
CA ARG A 341 12.58 14.92 13.19
C ARG A 341 11.69 13.80 13.71
N VAL A 342 12.34 12.75 14.21
CA VAL A 342 11.63 11.60 14.75
C VAL A 342 12.05 11.29 16.19
N LYS A 343 11.22 10.52 16.87
CA LYS A 343 11.51 9.92 18.17
C LYS A 343 10.91 8.52 18.25
N SER A 344 11.68 7.58 18.78
CA SER A 344 11.20 6.22 19.01
C SER A 344 10.07 6.21 20.04
N ALA A 345 8.99 5.46 19.74
CA ALA A 345 7.80 5.31 20.56
C ALA A 345 7.40 3.84 20.74
N ASP A 346 6.80 3.53 21.88
CA ASP A 346 6.32 2.18 22.23
C ASP A 346 4.91 1.96 21.68
N THR A 347 4.81 1.92 20.33
CA THR A 347 3.57 1.80 19.60
C THR A 347 3.62 0.58 18.68
N PRO A 348 2.48 0.08 18.21
CA PRO A 348 2.46 -0.83 17.08
C PRO A 348 3.24 -0.24 15.91
N LEU A 349 3.53 -1.05 14.90
CA LEU A 349 4.28 -0.62 13.73
C LEU A 349 3.68 0.65 13.10
N ILE A 350 4.48 1.71 13.05
CA ILE A 350 4.18 2.90 12.24
C ILE A 350 4.74 2.64 10.86
N ASP A 351 3.87 2.67 9.84
CA ASP A 351 4.27 2.40 8.45
C ASP A 351 3.35 3.11 7.45
N SER A 352 3.67 2.96 6.17
CA SER A 352 2.96 3.58 5.05
C SER A 352 1.44 3.36 5.15
N THR A 353 0.69 4.45 5.18
CA THR A 353 -0.77 4.45 5.15
C THR A 353 -1.20 5.41 4.05
N ARG A 354 -2.04 4.98 3.13
CA ARG A 354 -2.65 5.70 2.01
C ARG A 354 -2.10 7.11 1.77
N SER A 355 -1.23 7.27 0.75
CA SER A 355 -0.49 8.50 0.45
C SER A 355 0.40 8.96 1.61
N PRO A 356 1.38 8.12 2.03
CA PRO A 356 2.26 8.46 3.16
C PRO A 356 2.99 9.77 2.88
N GLY A 357 3.08 10.60 3.90
CA GLY A 357 3.63 11.95 3.83
C GLY A 357 2.70 12.95 3.15
N ASP A 358 2.28 12.70 1.91
CA ASP A 358 1.47 13.65 1.14
C ASP A 358 0.11 13.95 1.79
N ALA A 359 -0.57 12.96 2.36
CA ALA A 359 -1.90 13.15 2.93
C ALA A 359 -1.90 14.12 4.12
N ILE A 360 -0.97 13.94 5.06
CA ILE A 360 -0.89 14.78 6.26
C ILE A 360 -0.05 16.05 6.01
N GLY A 361 0.96 15.96 5.14
CA GLY A 361 1.79 17.11 4.77
C GLY A 361 1.01 18.15 3.98
N SER A 362 0.17 17.75 3.02
CA SER A 362 -0.66 18.69 2.26
C SER A 362 -1.75 19.32 3.11
N LEU A 363 -2.28 18.62 4.14
CA LEU A 363 -3.21 19.25 5.08
C LEU A 363 -2.57 20.47 5.75
N ALA A 364 -1.38 20.34 6.30
CA ALA A 364 -0.68 21.46 6.94
C ALA A 364 -0.30 22.54 5.92
N PHE A 365 0.28 22.11 4.79
CA PHE A 365 0.79 23.04 3.79
C PHE A 365 -0.31 23.86 3.12
N GLU A 366 -1.36 23.21 2.62
CA GLU A 366 -2.46 23.87 1.94
C GLU A 366 -3.30 24.76 2.87
N SER A 367 -3.42 24.37 4.16
CA SER A 367 -4.05 25.23 5.17
C SER A 367 -3.23 26.48 5.42
N ALA A 368 -1.89 26.36 5.53
CA ALA A 368 -1.01 27.50 5.70
C ALA A 368 -1.00 28.43 4.47
N ILE A 369 -1.13 27.88 3.26
CA ILE A 369 -1.29 28.66 2.01
C ILE A 369 -2.60 29.47 2.05
N ASP A 370 -3.71 28.89 2.51
CA ASP A 370 -4.98 29.58 2.65
C ASP A 370 -4.89 30.73 3.67
N GLU A 371 -4.25 30.48 4.81
CA GLU A 371 -4.05 31.50 5.84
C GLU A 371 -3.18 32.65 5.35
N LEU A 372 -2.10 32.34 4.60
CA LEU A 372 -1.24 33.38 4.02
C LEU A 372 -1.97 34.17 2.94
N ALA A 373 -2.73 33.51 2.05
CA ALA A 373 -3.54 34.16 1.03
C ALA A 373 -4.59 35.10 1.66
N HIS A 374 -5.26 34.65 2.72
CA HIS A 374 -6.22 35.46 3.48
C HIS A 374 -5.52 36.68 4.10
N LYS A 375 -4.36 36.50 4.76
CA LYS A 375 -3.60 37.60 5.36
C LYS A 375 -3.10 38.61 4.33
N ALA A 376 -2.76 38.12 3.13
CA ALA A 376 -2.41 38.97 1.99
C ALA A 376 -3.61 39.64 1.31
N ASN A 377 -4.84 39.33 1.71
CA ASN A 377 -6.07 39.74 1.09
C ASN A 377 -6.15 39.39 -0.41
N ILE A 378 -5.67 38.19 -0.77
CA ILE A 378 -5.69 37.65 -2.12
C ILE A 378 -6.58 36.40 -2.14
N ASP A 379 -7.39 36.24 -3.19
CA ASP A 379 -8.21 35.06 -3.38
C ASP A 379 -7.33 33.78 -3.35
N PRO A 380 -7.68 32.73 -2.57
CA PRO A 380 -6.88 31.52 -2.41
C PRO A 380 -6.55 30.80 -3.71
N LEU A 381 -7.46 30.80 -4.70
CA LEU A 381 -7.20 30.23 -6.02
C LEU A 381 -6.16 31.07 -6.77
N THR A 382 -6.37 32.40 -6.81
CA THR A 382 -5.45 33.35 -7.45
C THR A 382 -4.05 33.26 -6.83
N PHE A 383 -3.98 33.15 -5.50
CA PHE A 383 -2.70 33.00 -4.80
C PHE A 383 -1.93 31.74 -5.27
N ARG A 384 -2.63 30.61 -5.41
CA ARG A 384 -2.03 29.35 -5.92
C ARG A 384 -1.56 29.48 -7.36
N LEU A 385 -2.38 30.06 -8.22
CA LEU A 385 -2.06 30.28 -9.64
C LEU A 385 -0.83 31.18 -9.83
N ASN A 386 -0.67 32.20 -9.00
CA ASN A 386 0.49 33.10 -9.05
C ASN A 386 1.82 32.38 -8.71
N ASN A 387 1.74 31.27 -7.98
CA ASN A 387 2.92 30.56 -7.46
C ASN A 387 3.17 29.20 -8.17
N MET A 388 2.56 28.96 -9.35
CA MET A 388 2.77 27.71 -10.09
C MET A 388 4.23 27.55 -10.56
N PRO A 389 4.90 26.43 -10.23
CA PRO A 389 6.27 26.21 -10.67
C PRO A 389 6.32 25.80 -12.15
N LYS A 390 7.31 26.29 -12.89
CA LYS A 390 7.60 25.88 -14.27
C LYS A 390 8.55 24.68 -14.33
N VAL A 391 9.36 24.53 -13.33
CA VAL A 391 10.32 23.44 -13.09
C VAL A 391 10.25 23.04 -11.63
N HIS A 392 10.78 21.88 -11.27
CA HIS A 392 10.82 21.44 -9.88
C HIS A 392 11.56 22.48 -9.02
N PRO A 393 10.94 23.08 -7.99
CA PRO A 393 11.47 24.25 -7.29
C PRO A 393 12.82 24.01 -6.61
N VAL A 394 13.09 22.79 -6.14
CA VAL A 394 14.31 22.46 -5.39
C VAL A 394 15.48 22.09 -6.31
N ASN A 395 15.25 21.24 -7.33
CA ASN A 395 16.33 20.67 -8.14
C ASN A 395 16.35 21.15 -9.60
N GLY A 396 15.39 21.99 -10.02
CA GLY A 396 15.32 22.57 -11.36
C GLY A 396 14.95 21.60 -12.49
N SER A 397 14.61 20.34 -12.19
CA SER A 397 14.24 19.37 -13.20
C SER A 397 12.92 19.73 -13.89
N ARG A 398 12.76 19.32 -15.16
CA ARG A 398 11.53 19.52 -15.90
C ARG A 398 10.48 18.51 -15.44
N PHE A 399 9.22 18.97 -15.33
CA PHE A 399 8.10 18.06 -15.16
C PHE A 399 7.84 17.30 -16.47
N THR A 400 7.54 16.02 -16.38
CA THR A 400 7.11 15.21 -17.54
C THR A 400 5.71 15.59 -17.99
N SER A 401 4.85 15.95 -17.02
CA SER A 401 3.48 16.39 -17.24
C SER A 401 3.05 17.23 -16.05
N HIS A 402 2.80 18.52 -16.28
CA HIS A 402 2.34 19.45 -15.24
C HIS A 402 1.11 20.20 -15.72
N LYS A 403 -0.06 19.81 -15.23
CA LYS A 403 -1.37 20.37 -15.59
C LYS A 403 -2.14 20.92 -14.41
N LEU A 404 -1.44 21.20 -13.29
CA LEU A 404 -2.09 21.64 -12.04
C LEU A 404 -2.80 22.98 -12.23
N GLU A 405 -2.17 23.94 -12.92
CA GLU A 405 -2.78 25.23 -13.23
C GLU A 405 -4.13 25.06 -13.97
N SER A 406 -4.12 24.32 -15.07
CA SER A 406 -5.35 24.06 -15.86
C SER A 406 -6.38 23.26 -15.07
N CYS A 407 -5.95 22.38 -14.18
CA CYS A 407 -6.83 21.60 -13.28
C CYS A 407 -7.54 22.52 -12.28
N LEU A 408 -6.80 23.43 -11.65
CA LEU A 408 -7.36 24.40 -10.70
C LEU A 408 -8.35 25.36 -11.36
N GLN A 409 -7.99 25.92 -12.53
CA GLN A 409 -8.86 26.81 -13.31
C GLN A 409 -10.15 26.10 -13.70
N ARG A 410 -10.05 24.94 -14.35
CA ARG A 410 -11.23 24.17 -14.78
C ARG A 410 -12.08 23.70 -13.61
N GLY A 411 -11.46 23.28 -12.51
CA GLY A 411 -12.16 22.90 -11.28
C GLY A 411 -12.94 24.06 -10.69
N ALA A 412 -12.33 25.24 -10.64
CA ALA A 412 -12.95 26.47 -10.15
C ALA A 412 -14.14 26.90 -11.02
N ASP A 413 -14.03 26.81 -12.35
CA ASP A 413 -15.11 27.14 -13.28
C ASP A 413 -16.31 26.21 -13.10
N ILE A 414 -16.07 24.90 -13.02
CA ILE A 414 -17.12 23.87 -12.81
C ILE A 414 -17.79 24.05 -11.45
N PHE A 415 -17.00 24.34 -10.41
CA PHE A 415 -17.50 24.56 -9.05
C PHE A 415 -18.29 25.87 -8.91
N GLY A 416 -18.03 26.84 -9.78
CA GLY A 416 -18.57 28.20 -9.66
C GLY A 416 -17.87 29.01 -8.56
N TRP A 417 -16.53 28.92 -8.47
CA TRP A 417 -15.71 29.53 -7.41
C TRP A 417 -15.97 31.00 -7.19
N GLN A 418 -16.23 31.78 -8.26
CA GLN A 418 -16.55 33.20 -8.20
C GLN A 418 -18.00 33.47 -7.77
N GLN A 419 -18.86 32.46 -7.76
CA GLN A 419 -20.27 32.60 -7.40
C GLN A 419 -20.42 32.33 -5.91
N LYS A 420 -20.45 33.39 -5.10
CA LYS A 420 -20.71 33.24 -3.67
C LYS A 420 -22.14 32.76 -3.46
N SER A 421 -22.31 31.55 -2.94
CA SER A 421 -23.63 31.05 -2.56
C SER A 421 -24.10 31.75 -1.29
N ASN A 422 -25.35 32.28 -1.31
CA ASN A 422 -25.97 32.86 -0.14
C ASN A 422 -26.36 31.74 0.84
N ALA A 423 -25.81 31.78 2.04
CA ALA A 423 -26.21 30.84 3.09
C ALA A 423 -27.67 31.07 3.48
N LYS A 424 -28.42 29.98 3.66
CA LYS A 424 -29.77 30.06 4.25
C LYS A 424 -29.65 30.53 5.70
N PRO A 425 -30.70 31.22 6.26
CA PRO A 425 -30.69 31.61 7.65
C PRO A 425 -30.32 30.45 8.59
N GLY A 426 -29.39 30.68 9.51
CA GLY A 426 -28.89 29.67 10.46
C GLY A 426 -27.84 28.71 9.90
N LYS A 427 -27.33 28.91 8.67
CA LYS A 427 -26.25 28.14 8.08
C LYS A 427 -25.04 29.02 7.75
N VAL A 428 -23.85 28.47 7.89
CA VAL A 428 -22.59 29.05 7.41
C VAL A 428 -22.05 28.13 6.32
N ILE A 429 -21.60 28.71 5.21
CA ILE A 429 -21.02 27.96 4.09
C ILE A 429 -19.55 28.35 4.01
N GLY A 430 -18.67 27.35 4.08
CA GLY A 430 -17.24 27.49 3.82
C GLY A 430 -16.90 26.91 2.46
N HIS A 431 -16.01 27.58 1.73
CA HIS A 431 -15.42 27.09 0.49
C HIS A 431 -13.92 26.97 0.68
N GLY A 432 -13.32 25.94 0.11
CA GLY A 432 -11.88 25.69 0.14
C GLY A 432 -11.36 25.20 -1.20
N VAL A 433 -10.11 25.49 -1.48
CA VAL A 433 -9.36 24.97 -2.62
C VAL A 433 -8.00 24.47 -2.12
N ALA A 434 -7.55 23.32 -2.61
CA ALA A 434 -6.26 22.74 -2.28
C ALA A 434 -5.67 22.05 -3.49
N SER A 435 -4.34 21.96 -3.53
CA SER A 435 -3.59 21.21 -4.53
C SER A 435 -3.04 19.94 -3.92
N ALA A 436 -2.83 18.92 -4.76
CA ALA A 436 -2.13 17.71 -4.39
C ALA A 436 -1.22 17.26 -5.55
N MET A 437 -0.08 16.74 -5.20
CA MET A 437 0.85 16.12 -6.14
C MET A 437 1.27 14.74 -5.64
N ARG A 438 1.47 13.82 -6.58
CA ARG A 438 2.00 12.49 -6.28
C ARG A 438 2.98 12.10 -7.38
N MET A 439 4.13 11.54 -7.00
CA MET A 439 5.06 10.96 -7.96
C MET A 439 4.46 9.72 -8.60
N ASN A 440 4.66 9.56 -9.91
CA ASN A 440 4.43 8.31 -10.61
C ASN A 440 5.77 7.58 -10.80
N VAL A 441 6.07 6.67 -9.88
CA VAL A 441 7.31 5.92 -9.86
C VAL A 441 7.17 4.67 -10.74
N LEU A 442 8.23 4.32 -11.47
CA LEU A 442 8.39 3.03 -12.13
C LEU A 442 9.29 2.14 -11.28
N VAL A 443 8.80 0.95 -10.97
CA VAL A 443 9.51 -0.06 -10.20
C VAL A 443 9.64 -1.32 -11.04
N GLN A 444 10.75 -2.02 -10.90
CA GLN A 444 11.00 -3.27 -11.64
C GLN A 444 9.82 -4.24 -11.47
N SER A 445 9.37 -4.79 -12.59
CA SER A 445 8.27 -5.77 -12.64
C SER A 445 8.46 -6.72 -13.79
N SER A 446 7.99 -7.94 -13.63
CA SER A 446 8.00 -8.98 -14.65
C SER A 446 6.59 -9.56 -14.84
N ALA A 447 6.32 -10.07 -16.02
CA ALA A 447 5.09 -10.77 -16.35
C ALA A 447 5.36 -11.82 -17.44
N ASN A 448 4.61 -12.92 -17.40
CA ASN A 448 4.51 -13.87 -18.48
C ASN A 448 3.22 -13.63 -19.27
N VAL A 449 3.31 -13.70 -20.59
CA VAL A 449 2.16 -13.71 -21.50
C VAL A 449 2.25 -14.95 -22.38
N ALA A 450 1.16 -15.70 -22.44
CA ALA A 450 1.01 -16.82 -23.34
C ALA A 450 -0.25 -16.63 -24.19
N ILE A 451 -0.24 -17.08 -25.43
CA ILE A 451 -1.41 -17.11 -26.29
C ILE A 451 -1.54 -18.53 -26.88
N ASP A 452 -2.74 -19.07 -26.87
CA ASP A 452 -3.01 -20.38 -27.44
C ASP A 452 -3.54 -20.26 -28.90
N LYS A 453 -3.65 -21.40 -29.56
CA LYS A 453 -4.15 -21.47 -30.97
C LYS A 453 -5.57 -20.93 -31.15
N ASN A 454 -6.37 -20.85 -30.10
CA ASN A 454 -7.72 -20.29 -30.13
C ASN A 454 -7.73 -18.77 -29.92
N GLY A 455 -6.55 -18.17 -29.68
CA GLY A 455 -6.40 -16.76 -29.39
C GLY A 455 -6.69 -16.37 -27.93
N MET A 456 -6.78 -17.35 -27.03
CA MET A 456 -6.92 -17.08 -25.60
C MET A 456 -5.57 -16.67 -25.03
N ILE A 457 -5.53 -15.51 -24.41
CA ILE A 457 -4.34 -14.90 -23.81
C ILE A 457 -4.34 -15.14 -22.31
N THR A 458 -3.21 -15.58 -21.78
CA THR A 458 -3.00 -15.71 -20.33
C THR A 458 -1.87 -14.77 -19.89
N VAL A 459 -2.17 -13.88 -18.97
CA VAL A 459 -1.20 -13.00 -18.28
C VAL A 459 -0.96 -13.54 -16.87
N THR A 460 0.29 -13.71 -16.48
CA THR A 460 0.66 -14.25 -15.17
C THR A 460 1.75 -13.39 -14.53
N THR A 461 1.54 -12.96 -13.30
CA THR A 461 2.49 -12.18 -12.49
C THR A 461 2.12 -12.30 -11.01
N ASP A 462 3.07 -12.13 -10.08
CA ASP A 462 2.81 -12.11 -8.64
C ASP A 462 2.15 -10.82 -8.15
N MET A 463 1.89 -9.86 -9.06
CA MET A 463 1.15 -8.63 -8.76
C MET A 463 -0.16 -8.92 -8.06
N THR A 464 -0.60 -8.04 -7.17
CA THR A 464 -1.85 -8.19 -6.43
C THR A 464 -2.91 -7.17 -6.86
N ASP A 465 -4.18 -7.46 -6.55
CA ASP A 465 -5.31 -6.51 -6.68
C ASP A 465 -5.90 -6.22 -5.31
N ILE A 466 -5.69 -5.00 -4.81
CA ILE A 466 -6.22 -4.51 -3.53
C ILE A 466 -7.58 -3.80 -3.68
N GLY A 467 -8.26 -4.00 -4.79
CA GLY A 467 -9.49 -3.32 -5.18
C GLY A 467 -9.29 -2.21 -6.22
N THR A 468 -8.08 -2.02 -6.72
CA THR A 468 -7.72 -0.98 -7.71
C THR A 468 -8.04 -1.35 -9.16
N GLY A 469 -8.35 -2.63 -9.44
CA GLY A 469 -8.73 -3.10 -10.77
C GLY A 469 -7.57 -3.64 -11.60
N THR A 470 -6.54 -4.18 -10.95
CA THR A 470 -5.35 -4.75 -11.60
C THR A 470 -5.72 -5.83 -12.61
N TYR A 471 -6.64 -6.75 -12.28
CA TYR A 471 -7.15 -7.75 -13.23
C TYR A 471 -7.64 -7.12 -14.53
N THR A 472 -8.43 -6.05 -14.41
CA THR A 472 -9.05 -5.38 -15.56
C THR A 472 -8.04 -4.63 -16.41
N ILE A 473 -7.14 -3.83 -15.80
CA ILE A 473 -6.18 -3.05 -16.58
C ILE A 473 -5.16 -3.92 -17.30
N LEU A 474 -4.70 -5.02 -16.68
CA LEU A 474 -3.79 -5.94 -17.34
C LEU A 474 -4.48 -6.72 -18.46
N ALA A 475 -5.76 -7.07 -18.31
CA ALA A 475 -6.56 -7.64 -19.38
C ALA A 475 -6.73 -6.66 -20.55
N GLN A 476 -7.02 -5.37 -20.27
CA GLN A 476 -7.12 -4.33 -21.30
C GLN A 476 -5.81 -4.15 -22.08
N ILE A 477 -4.66 -4.10 -21.38
CA ILE A 477 -3.35 -3.95 -22.03
C ILE A 477 -3.05 -5.13 -22.96
N ALA A 478 -3.29 -6.36 -22.51
CA ALA A 478 -3.05 -7.55 -23.31
C ALA A 478 -4.03 -7.64 -24.50
N ALA A 479 -5.31 -7.34 -24.28
CA ALA A 479 -6.33 -7.34 -25.33
C ALA A 479 -6.02 -6.30 -26.43
N ASP A 480 -5.64 -5.08 -26.03
CA ASP A 480 -5.24 -4.01 -26.96
C ASP A 480 -4.01 -4.41 -27.79
N ALA A 481 -3.00 -5.02 -27.14
CA ALA A 481 -1.78 -5.46 -27.82
C ALA A 481 -2.05 -6.48 -28.95
N PHE A 482 -3.08 -7.33 -28.80
CA PHE A 482 -3.44 -8.36 -29.79
C PHE A 482 -4.72 -8.05 -30.59
N ASN A 483 -5.25 -6.81 -30.50
CA ASN A 483 -6.50 -6.39 -31.16
C ASN A 483 -7.67 -7.36 -30.90
N THR A 484 -7.90 -7.70 -29.63
CA THR A 484 -8.95 -8.64 -29.23
C THR A 484 -9.82 -8.08 -28.11
N SER A 485 -10.90 -8.81 -27.72
CA SER A 485 -11.72 -8.48 -26.55
C SER A 485 -11.02 -8.88 -25.26
N VAL A 486 -11.28 -8.16 -24.19
CA VAL A 486 -10.87 -8.56 -22.83
C VAL A 486 -11.45 -9.92 -22.40
N ASP A 487 -12.55 -10.37 -23.03
CA ASP A 487 -13.13 -11.68 -22.78
C ASP A 487 -12.21 -12.85 -23.21
N ASN A 488 -11.23 -12.57 -24.09
CA ASN A 488 -10.22 -13.52 -24.52
C ASN A 488 -8.96 -13.49 -23.66
N VAL A 489 -8.97 -12.73 -22.56
CA VAL A 489 -7.81 -12.58 -21.67
C VAL A 489 -8.10 -13.11 -20.28
N THR A 490 -7.27 -14.03 -19.82
CA THR A 490 -7.24 -14.50 -18.42
C THR A 490 -6.05 -13.88 -17.72
N VAL A 491 -6.25 -13.32 -16.54
CA VAL A 491 -5.18 -12.74 -15.71
C VAL A 491 -5.05 -13.52 -14.42
N ASN A 492 -3.85 -14.00 -14.11
CA ASN A 492 -3.51 -14.70 -12.87
C ASN A 492 -2.59 -13.83 -12.03
N LEU A 493 -3.03 -13.53 -10.80
CA LEU A 493 -2.34 -12.63 -9.87
C LEU A 493 -2.09 -13.28 -8.52
N GLY A 494 -1.11 -12.74 -7.79
CA GLY A 494 -0.92 -12.98 -6.37
C GLY A 494 -0.35 -14.34 -6.01
N ASP A 495 0.39 -14.98 -6.89
CA ASP A 495 1.04 -16.28 -6.66
C ASP A 495 2.56 -16.12 -6.71
N SER A 496 3.27 -16.50 -5.63
CA SER A 496 4.73 -16.36 -5.52
C SER A 496 5.53 -17.21 -6.52
N GLN A 497 4.90 -18.19 -7.18
CA GLN A 497 5.52 -18.97 -8.26
C GLN A 497 5.41 -18.28 -9.62
N SER A 498 4.74 -17.12 -9.69
CA SER A 498 4.64 -16.29 -10.87
C SER A 498 5.83 -15.31 -10.98
N PRO A 499 6.09 -14.72 -12.15
CA PRO A 499 7.14 -13.71 -12.29
C PRO A 499 6.97 -12.57 -11.30
N ALA A 500 8.08 -12.19 -10.65
CA ALA A 500 8.09 -11.16 -9.62
C ALA A 500 7.73 -9.78 -10.16
N SER A 501 6.87 -9.07 -9.45
CA SER A 501 6.44 -7.71 -9.73
C SER A 501 6.73 -6.77 -8.58
N CYS A 502 6.43 -5.48 -8.80
CA CYS A 502 6.53 -4.47 -7.76
C CYS A 502 5.47 -4.61 -6.63
N GLY A 503 4.46 -5.47 -6.80
CA GLY A 503 3.31 -5.55 -5.90
C GLY A 503 2.44 -4.29 -5.90
N SER A 504 1.42 -4.27 -5.03
CA SER A 504 0.46 -3.15 -4.91
C SER A 504 0.87 -2.18 -3.79
N GLY A 505 1.59 -1.13 -4.14
CA GLY A 505 2.02 -0.07 -3.23
C GLY A 505 2.35 1.20 -3.99
N GLY A 506 2.60 2.32 -3.29
CA GLY A 506 3.16 3.57 -3.84
C GLY A 506 2.51 4.13 -5.11
N SER A 507 1.35 3.64 -5.52
CA SER A 507 0.65 3.95 -6.78
C SER A 507 1.44 3.60 -8.06
N PHE A 508 2.42 2.72 -7.98
CA PHE A 508 3.31 2.37 -9.09
C PHE A 508 2.87 1.10 -9.88
N GLY A 509 1.92 0.31 -9.36
CA GLY A 509 1.58 -1.00 -9.93
C GLY A 509 1.08 -0.94 -11.37
N ALA A 510 0.16 -0.03 -11.71
CA ALA A 510 -0.38 0.09 -13.06
C ALA A 510 0.70 0.44 -14.10
N ALA A 511 1.55 1.43 -13.79
CA ALA A 511 2.61 1.85 -14.69
C ALA A 511 3.71 0.77 -14.83
N SER A 512 4.13 0.16 -13.73
CA SER A 512 5.24 -0.79 -13.69
C SER A 512 4.85 -2.14 -14.29
N THR A 513 3.83 -2.80 -13.73
CA THR A 513 3.39 -4.13 -14.19
C THR A 513 2.69 -4.05 -15.55
N GLY A 514 1.91 -2.98 -15.81
CA GLY A 514 1.32 -2.74 -17.12
C GLY A 514 2.37 -2.64 -18.24
N SER A 515 3.49 -1.94 -17.97
CA SER A 515 4.62 -1.87 -18.92
C SER A 515 5.29 -3.23 -19.11
N ALA A 516 5.40 -4.05 -18.05
CA ALA A 516 5.95 -5.41 -18.16
C ALA A 516 5.05 -6.31 -19.02
N VAL A 517 3.73 -6.25 -18.83
CA VAL A 517 2.75 -6.99 -19.66
C VAL A 517 2.83 -6.55 -21.12
N LEU A 518 2.87 -5.24 -21.41
CA LEU A 518 3.00 -4.74 -22.77
C LEU A 518 4.27 -5.27 -23.45
N LYS A 519 5.42 -5.19 -22.77
CA LYS A 519 6.69 -5.73 -23.29
C LYS A 519 6.63 -7.24 -23.53
N ALA A 520 5.97 -7.99 -22.64
CA ALA A 520 5.79 -9.43 -22.82
C ALA A 520 4.89 -9.73 -24.03
N CYS A 521 3.82 -8.97 -24.26
CA CYS A 521 2.99 -9.08 -25.47
C CYS A 521 3.80 -8.80 -26.74
N GLU A 522 4.63 -7.75 -26.72
CA GLU A 522 5.51 -7.41 -27.86
C GLU A 522 6.54 -8.53 -28.13
N ALA A 523 7.10 -9.15 -27.10
CA ALA A 523 8.02 -10.28 -27.25
C ALA A 523 7.32 -11.49 -27.87
N VAL A 524 6.10 -11.82 -27.43
CA VAL A 524 5.30 -12.91 -28.03
C VAL A 524 5.01 -12.60 -29.51
N LYS A 525 4.57 -11.38 -29.84
CA LYS A 525 4.33 -10.97 -31.23
C LYS A 525 5.58 -11.10 -32.10
N SER A 526 6.72 -10.63 -31.60
CA SER A 526 8.00 -10.73 -32.31
C SER A 526 8.41 -12.17 -32.55
N SER A 527 8.23 -13.05 -31.55
CA SER A 527 8.51 -14.48 -31.68
C SER A 527 7.61 -15.14 -32.73
N LEU A 528 6.31 -14.84 -32.73
CA LEU A 528 5.36 -15.37 -33.71
C LEU A 528 5.68 -14.88 -35.13
N LEU A 529 5.99 -13.58 -35.31
CA LEU A 529 6.38 -13.03 -36.61
C LEU A 529 7.64 -13.67 -37.16
N SER A 530 8.59 -14.05 -36.28
CA SER A 530 9.82 -14.72 -36.72
C SER A 530 9.61 -16.12 -37.29
N LEU A 531 8.47 -16.74 -37.00
CA LEU A 531 8.07 -18.07 -37.52
C LEU A 531 7.33 -17.97 -38.86
N LEU A 532 6.95 -16.76 -39.29
CA LEU A 532 6.18 -16.53 -40.52
C LEU A 532 7.11 -16.14 -41.68
N PRO A 533 6.64 -16.32 -42.97
CA PRO A 533 7.34 -15.82 -44.13
C PRO A 533 7.62 -14.32 -44.04
N GLU A 534 8.65 -13.85 -44.77
CA GLU A 534 9.09 -12.44 -44.75
C GLU A 534 7.98 -11.42 -45.09
N ASP A 535 7.03 -11.82 -45.91
CA ASP A 535 5.89 -10.98 -46.31
C ASP A 535 4.96 -10.61 -45.13
N TYR A 536 5.12 -11.26 -43.99
CA TYR A 536 4.34 -11.02 -42.75
C TYR A 536 5.09 -10.20 -41.69
N ARG A 537 6.28 -9.66 -41.97
CA ARG A 537 7.09 -8.92 -40.97
C ARG A 537 6.35 -7.77 -40.31
N ASP A 538 5.44 -7.10 -41.07
CA ASP A 538 4.64 -5.97 -40.58
C ASP A 538 3.17 -6.36 -40.36
N ALA A 539 2.86 -7.64 -40.23
CA ALA A 539 1.50 -8.11 -40.05
C ALA A 539 0.92 -7.70 -38.71
N GLN A 540 -0.38 -7.41 -38.68
CA GLN A 540 -1.14 -7.18 -37.49
C GLN A 540 -1.73 -8.48 -36.96
N PHE A 541 -1.61 -8.71 -35.65
CA PHE A 541 -2.29 -9.80 -34.97
C PHE A 541 -3.74 -9.43 -34.69
N LEU A 542 -4.62 -10.42 -34.76
CA LEU A 542 -6.03 -10.30 -34.41
C LEU A 542 -6.55 -11.67 -33.99
N VAL A 543 -7.53 -11.69 -33.11
CA VAL A 543 -8.25 -12.90 -32.73
C VAL A 543 -9.62 -12.88 -33.39
N THR A 544 -9.94 -13.95 -34.11
CA THR A 544 -11.21 -14.12 -34.84
C THR A 544 -11.89 -15.41 -34.39
N ASP A 545 -13.02 -15.75 -34.98
CA ASP A 545 -13.69 -17.04 -34.84
C ASP A 545 -12.83 -18.24 -35.30
N LYS A 546 -11.77 -17.97 -36.04
CA LYS A 546 -10.77 -18.97 -36.50
C LYS A 546 -9.56 -19.08 -35.55
N GLY A 547 -9.57 -18.39 -34.42
CA GLY A 547 -8.46 -18.30 -33.48
C GLY A 547 -7.54 -17.12 -33.74
N LEU A 548 -6.25 -17.28 -33.39
CA LEU A 548 -5.22 -16.27 -33.63
C LEU A 548 -4.89 -16.21 -35.11
N CYS A 549 -5.02 -15.04 -35.69
CA CYS A 549 -4.77 -14.78 -37.10
C CYS A 549 -3.79 -13.62 -37.28
N VAL A 550 -3.18 -13.56 -38.48
CA VAL A 550 -2.37 -12.41 -38.90
C VAL A 550 -2.99 -11.77 -40.15
N ARG A 551 -2.90 -10.44 -40.22
CA ARG A 551 -3.32 -9.63 -41.35
C ARG A 551 -2.13 -8.85 -41.91
N GLN A 552 -1.85 -9.01 -43.22
CA GLN A 552 -0.81 -8.21 -43.89
C GLN A 552 -1.23 -6.74 -43.97
N SER A 553 -0.32 -5.82 -43.66
CA SER A 553 -0.58 -4.37 -43.64
C SER A 553 -0.85 -3.75 -45.04
N ASN A 554 -0.36 -4.37 -46.13
CA ASN A 554 -0.39 -3.83 -47.49
C ASN A 554 -1.43 -4.49 -48.40
N SER A 555 -2.31 -5.33 -47.92
CA SER A 555 -3.33 -6.03 -48.70
C SER A 555 -4.68 -5.35 -48.59
N GLU A 556 -5.24 -4.85 -49.72
CA GLU A 556 -6.65 -4.41 -49.77
C GLU A 556 -7.64 -5.56 -49.52
N LYS A 557 -7.21 -6.79 -49.69
CA LYS A 557 -7.97 -7.98 -49.32
C LYS A 557 -7.54 -8.43 -47.94
N ILE A 558 -8.49 -8.43 -47.00
CA ILE A 558 -8.33 -8.97 -45.65
C ILE A 558 -8.09 -10.48 -45.81
N GLN A 559 -6.83 -10.88 -45.85
CA GLN A 559 -6.45 -12.28 -45.80
C GLN A 559 -6.04 -12.60 -44.38
N GLU A 560 -6.97 -13.20 -43.63
CA GLU A 560 -6.76 -13.69 -42.26
C GLU A 560 -6.15 -15.08 -42.36
N THR A 561 -4.89 -15.20 -42.01
CA THR A 561 -4.18 -16.48 -41.96
C THR A 561 -4.16 -16.98 -40.52
N PRO A 562 -4.83 -18.11 -40.19
CA PRO A 562 -4.72 -18.74 -38.85
C PRO A 562 -3.27 -19.17 -38.60
N LEU A 563 -2.84 -19.03 -37.32
CA LEU A 563 -1.51 -19.42 -36.85
C LEU A 563 -1.52 -20.80 -36.22
#